data_65d02c07e0641759996160fa6423dfcf
#
_entry.id   65d02c07e0641759996160fa6423dfcf
#
_cell.length_a   1.000
_cell.length_b   1.000
_cell.length_c   1.000
_cell.angle_alpha   90.00
_cell.angle_beta   90.00
_cell.angle_gamma   90.00
#
_symmetry.space_group_name_H-M   'P 1'
#
loop_
_entity.id
_entity.type
_entity.pdbx_description
1 polymer ?
#
loop_
_entity_poly.entity_id
_entity_poly.type
_entity_poly.pdbx_seq_one_letter_code
_entity_poly.pdbx_strand_id
1 'polypeptide(L)'
;MIDTLKDRLKAKPKKWLVTGVAGFIGSNLLEELLQWDQAVVGLDNLSTGYRYNLEDVKKEVGHKKWSRFTFYEGDIRNLTDCRKACEEVDYVLHQAALASVPRSIEDPIATSQSNIDGFLNMIVAARDAGMKRFVYAGSSATYGDHPELPKREDKMGHPLSPYAVTKYVNELYADVFARTYGLECIGLRYFNVFGRRQDPNGAYAAVIPRWIDSFLNLVEPTIHGDGETSRDFCYITNAVEANLLAATTDNAEALNKVYNIAYGSRTTLNQLYQIIREEVSQYKPEAKTIEPIYGLFRQGDIRHSLADISRAKELLGYDPKFDVKQGMAESIKWYINKT
;
A
#
# COMPACT_ATOMS: atom_id res chain seq x y z
N MET A 1 -18.79 5.80 -8.90
CA MET A 1 -18.80 5.51 -7.43
C MET A 1 -17.83 6.40 -6.68
N ILE A 2 -16.55 6.48 -7.07
CA ILE A 2 -15.55 7.28 -6.34
C ILE A 2 -15.87 8.78 -6.35
N ASP A 3 -16.36 9.35 -7.46
CA ASP A 3 -16.76 10.75 -7.55
C ASP A 3 -17.93 11.08 -6.61
N THR A 4 -18.93 10.22 -6.55
CA THR A 4 -20.04 10.34 -5.60
C THR A 4 -19.56 10.29 -4.15
N LEU A 5 -18.59 9.43 -3.84
CA LEU A 5 -17.97 9.35 -2.52
C LEU A 5 -17.23 10.66 -2.19
N LYS A 6 -16.45 11.17 -3.12
CA LYS A 6 -15.73 12.44 -2.99
C LYS A 6 -16.67 13.60 -2.67
N ASP A 7 -17.78 13.73 -3.41
CA ASP A 7 -18.76 14.79 -3.17
C ASP A 7 -19.43 14.65 -1.80
N ARG A 8 -19.76 13.42 -1.39
CA ARG A 8 -20.30 13.11 -0.05
C ARG A 8 -19.34 13.51 1.07
N LEU A 9 -18.06 13.17 0.93
CA LEU A 9 -17.03 13.49 1.92
C LEU A 9 -16.73 15.00 1.95
N LYS A 10 -16.73 15.69 0.82
CA LYS A 10 -16.60 17.15 0.80
C LYS A 10 -17.77 17.86 1.43
N ALA A 11 -19.00 17.37 1.25
CA ALA A 11 -20.19 17.92 1.87
C ALA A 11 -20.22 17.70 3.40
N LYS A 12 -19.62 16.61 3.88
CA LYS A 12 -19.55 16.27 5.32
C LYS A 12 -18.16 15.76 5.67
N PRO A 13 -17.17 16.67 5.81
CA PRO A 13 -15.80 16.29 6.12
C PRO A 13 -15.67 15.46 7.39
N LYS A 14 -14.68 14.56 7.41
CA LYS A 14 -14.36 13.64 8.48
C LYS A 14 -12.93 13.85 8.96
N LYS A 15 -12.61 13.36 10.15
CA LYS A 15 -11.25 13.33 10.68
C LYS A 15 -10.70 11.91 10.56
N TRP A 16 -9.54 11.80 9.91
CA TRP A 16 -8.91 10.53 9.55
C TRP A 16 -7.57 10.38 10.27
N LEU A 17 -7.26 9.18 10.72
CA LEU A 17 -5.90 8.82 11.11
C LEU A 17 -5.26 7.98 10.00
N VAL A 18 -4.10 8.43 9.52
CA VAL A 18 -3.23 7.65 8.62
C VAL A 18 -1.95 7.31 9.37
N THR A 19 -1.72 6.04 9.66
CA THR A 19 -0.44 5.58 10.23
C THR A 19 0.52 5.20 9.12
N GLY A 20 1.83 5.37 9.31
CA GLY A 20 2.81 5.24 8.24
C GLY A 20 2.66 6.35 7.18
N VAL A 21 2.23 7.53 7.62
CA VAL A 21 1.83 8.66 6.77
C VAL A 21 2.99 9.25 5.96
N ALA A 22 4.23 9.11 6.42
CA ALA A 22 5.43 9.53 5.70
C ALA A 22 5.96 8.46 4.73
N GLY A 23 5.34 7.27 4.71
CA GLY A 23 5.66 6.19 3.79
C GLY A 23 5.00 6.36 2.41
N PHE A 24 5.26 5.39 1.52
CA PHE A 24 4.76 5.39 0.16
C PHE A 24 3.22 5.46 0.09
N ILE A 25 2.51 4.45 0.62
CA ILE A 25 1.04 4.40 0.54
C ILE A 25 0.42 5.48 1.43
N GLY A 26 0.93 5.67 2.65
CA GLY A 26 0.40 6.66 3.59
C GLY A 26 0.42 8.08 3.08
N SER A 27 1.49 8.51 2.39
CA SER A 27 1.59 9.86 1.83
C SER A 27 0.65 10.09 0.64
N ASN A 28 0.33 9.05 -0.14
CA ASN A 28 -0.67 9.14 -1.20
C ASN A 28 -2.11 9.20 -0.63
N LEU A 29 -2.39 8.47 0.45
CA LEU A 29 -3.64 8.58 1.19
C LEU A 29 -3.81 9.98 1.80
N LEU A 30 -2.77 10.52 2.42
CA LEU A 30 -2.76 11.88 2.96
C LEU A 30 -3.11 12.91 1.88
N GLU A 31 -2.45 12.85 0.73
CA GLU A 31 -2.69 13.77 -0.36
C GLU A 31 -4.15 13.73 -0.82
N GLU A 32 -4.68 12.53 -1.10
CA GLU A 32 -6.05 12.38 -1.61
C GLU A 32 -7.08 12.88 -0.59
N LEU A 33 -6.92 12.55 0.70
CA LEU A 33 -7.80 13.03 1.77
C LEU A 33 -7.78 14.56 1.87
N LEU A 34 -6.61 15.18 1.81
CA LEU A 34 -6.48 16.64 1.82
C LEU A 34 -7.07 17.27 0.55
N GLN A 35 -6.93 16.65 -0.62
CA GLN A 35 -7.58 17.10 -1.86
C GLN A 35 -9.12 17.04 -1.77
N TRP A 36 -9.65 16.17 -0.92
CA TRP A 36 -11.09 16.05 -0.63
C TRP A 36 -11.52 16.85 0.60
N ASP A 37 -10.70 17.80 1.04
CA ASP A 37 -10.96 18.71 2.16
C ASP A 37 -11.18 18.02 3.52
N GLN A 38 -10.63 16.80 3.72
CA GLN A 38 -10.70 16.09 4.98
C GLN A 38 -9.68 16.60 5.99
N ALA A 39 -9.95 16.42 7.30
CA ALA A 39 -8.96 16.62 8.35
C ALA A 39 -8.16 15.31 8.55
N VAL A 40 -6.83 15.40 8.64
CA VAL A 40 -5.97 14.22 8.75
C VAL A 40 -4.99 14.36 9.91
N VAL A 41 -4.95 13.36 10.76
CA VAL A 41 -3.86 13.11 11.70
C VAL A 41 -2.94 12.07 11.07
N GLY A 42 -1.65 12.34 11.01
CA GLY A 42 -0.65 11.39 10.53
C GLY A 42 0.25 10.93 11.66
N LEU A 43 0.38 9.62 11.85
CA LEU A 43 1.31 9.00 12.80
C LEU A 43 2.42 8.29 12.05
N ASP A 44 3.69 8.64 12.32
CA ASP A 44 4.87 7.99 11.74
C ASP A 44 6.07 8.20 12.65
N ASN A 45 6.95 7.21 12.77
CA ASN A 45 8.21 7.32 13.51
C ASN A 45 9.43 7.57 12.59
N LEU A 46 9.19 7.76 11.30
CA LEU A 46 10.18 8.02 10.24
C LEU A 46 11.27 6.94 10.10
N SER A 47 11.01 5.72 10.59
CA SER A 47 11.98 4.61 10.48
C SER A 47 12.17 4.10 9.04
N THR A 48 11.12 4.18 8.21
CA THR A 48 11.11 3.82 6.79
C THR A 48 10.34 4.81 5.92
N GLY A 49 9.64 5.75 6.54
CA GLY A 49 9.01 6.88 5.91
C GLY A 49 9.96 8.09 5.87
N TYR A 50 9.70 9.04 5.00
CA TYR A 50 10.57 10.19 4.78
C TYR A 50 9.81 11.52 4.90
N ARG A 51 10.39 12.50 5.60
CA ARG A 51 9.82 13.85 5.68
C ARG A 51 9.63 14.49 4.31
N TYR A 52 10.49 14.19 3.35
CA TYR A 52 10.36 14.73 2.00
C TYR A 52 9.07 14.29 1.30
N ASN A 53 8.48 13.13 1.64
CA ASN A 53 7.17 12.73 1.14
C ASN A 53 6.07 13.66 1.65
N LEU A 54 6.15 14.10 2.91
CA LEU A 54 5.21 15.04 3.50
C LEU A 54 5.36 16.44 2.89
N GLU A 55 6.60 16.89 2.65
CA GLU A 55 6.86 18.17 1.96
C GLU A 55 6.38 18.13 0.50
N ASP A 56 6.51 17.00 -0.17
CA ASP A 56 5.98 16.80 -1.52
C ASP A 56 4.45 16.92 -1.52
N VAL A 57 3.75 16.25 -0.61
CA VAL A 57 2.29 16.39 -0.43
C VAL A 57 1.91 17.85 -0.18
N LYS A 58 2.65 18.56 0.69
CA LYS A 58 2.40 19.97 1.00
C LYS A 58 2.46 20.85 -0.24
N LYS A 59 3.44 20.61 -1.13
CA LYS A 59 3.55 21.34 -2.41
C LYS A 59 2.34 21.07 -3.30
N GLU A 60 1.94 19.80 -3.42
CA GLU A 60 0.83 19.37 -4.30
C GLU A 60 -0.53 19.92 -3.83
N VAL A 61 -0.82 19.86 -2.52
CA VAL A 61 -2.13 20.27 -2.01
C VAL A 61 -2.25 21.77 -1.74
N GLY A 62 -1.13 22.47 -1.58
CA GLY A 62 -1.05 23.88 -1.25
C GLY A 62 -1.37 24.20 0.22
N HIS A 63 -1.02 25.42 0.63
CA HIS A 63 -1.02 25.82 2.05
C HIS A 63 -2.41 25.70 2.73
N LYS A 64 -3.48 26.07 2.03
CA LYS A 64 -4.85 26.05 2.57
C LYS A 64 -5.32 24.64 2.93
N LYS A 65 -5.04 23.63 2.09
CA LYS A 65 -5.43 22.25 2.36
C LYS A 65 -4.47 21.62 3.37
N TRP A 66 -3.18 21.94 3.29
CA TRP A 66 -2.18 21.49 4.25
C TRP A 66 -2.49 21.86 5.70
N SER A 67 -3.15 23.00 5.96
CA SER A 67 -3.54 23.40 7.32
C SER A 67 -4.54 22.45 8.00
N ARG A 68 -5.11 21.50 7.27
CA ARG A 68 -5.98 20.43 7.79
C ARG A 68 -5.22 19.17 8.21
N PHE A 69 -3.89 19.17 8.06
CA PHE A 69 -3.01 18.06 8.45
C PHE A 69 -2.30 18.35 9.76
N THR A 70 -2.35 17.39 10.66
CA THR A 70 -1.57 17.39 11.90
C THR A 70 -0.61 16.20 11.87
N PHE A 71 0.68 16.44 11.87
CA PHE A 71 1.70 15.38 11.97
C PHE A 71 2.03 15.11 13.43
N TYR A 72 1.94 13.85 13.81
CA TYR A 72 2.38 13.35 15.10
C TYR A 72 3.53 12.36 14.88
N GLU A 73 4.74 12.75 15.27
CA GLU A 73 5.91 11.87 15.28
C GLU A 73 5.82 10.95 16.49
N GLY A 74 5.53 9.68 16.25
CA GLY A 74 5.31 8.68 17.30
C GLY A 74 5.38 7.27 16.72
N ASP A 75 5.41 6.29 17.60
CA ASP A 75 5.63 4.89 17.27
C ASP A 75 4.41 4.03 17.60
N ILE A 76 3.93 3.23 16.63
CA ILE A 76 2.81 2.30 16.85
C ILE A 76 3.12 1.24 17.91
N ARG A 77 4.40 0.96 18.21
CA ARG A 77 4.82 0.07 19.29
C ARG A 77 4.56 0.66 20.67
N ASN A 78 4.27 1.97 20.74
CA ASN A 78 3.90 2.67 21.98
C ASN A 78 2.38 2.89 22.01
N LEU A 79 1.68 2.21 22.92
CA LEU A 79 0.22 2.34 23.06
C LEU A 79 -0.22 3.78 23.38
N THR A 80 0.59 4.55 24.11
CA THR A 80 0.28 5.96 24.44
C THR A 80 0.26 6.82 23.17
N ASP A 81 1.22 6.62 22.27
CA ASP A 81 1.25 7.33 20.98
C ASP A 81 0.03 6.96 20.12
N CYS A 82 -0.32 5.66 20.09
CA CYS A 82 -1.50 5.18 19.39
C CYS A 82 -2.79 5.83 19.92
N ARG A 83 -2.99 5.88 21.23
CA ARG A 83 -4.17 6.50 21.87
C ARG A 83 -4.26 7.98 21.54
N LYS A 84 -3.15 8.71 21.65
CA LYS A 84 -3.10 10.14 21.31
C LYS A 84 -3.44 10.40 19.85
N ALA A 85 -2.92 9.58 18.93
CA ALA A 85 -3.23 9.70 17.51
C ALA A 85 -4.70 9.40 17.18
N CYS A 86 -5.37 8.59 18.00
CA CYS A 86 -6.77 8.21 17.85
C CYS A 86 -7.79 9.23 18.40
N GLU A 87 -7.36 10.32 19.03
CA GLU A 87 -8.27 11.30 19.62
C GLU A 87 -9.16 11.99 18.59
N GLU A 88 -10.48 11.87 18.79
CA GLU A 88 -11.53 12.48 17.95
C GLU A 88 -11.47 12.09 16.45
N VAL A 89 -10.99 10.92 16.11
CA VAL A 89 -10.89 10.43 14.74
C VAL A 89 -12.11 9.58 14.37
N ASP A 90 -12.64 9.76 13.14
CA ASP A 90 -13.76 8.95 12.62
C ASP A 90 -13.27 7.61 12.03
N TYR A 91 -12.13 7.63 11.28
CA TYR A 91 -11.63 6.50 10.50
C TYR A 91 -10.13 6.32 10.66
N VAL A 92 -9.68 5.07 10.75
CA VAL A 92 -8.25 4.72 10.72
C VAL A 92 -7.91 4.04 9.41
N LEU A 93 -6.84 4.52 8.75
CA LEU A 93 -6.15 3.87 7.65
C LEU A 93 -4.77 3.44 8.15
N HIS A 94 -4.66 2.18 8.60
CA HIS A 94 -3.45 1.66 9.22
C HIS A 94 -2.49 1.09 8.17
N GLN A 95 -1.47 1.89 7.78
CA GLN A 95 -0.46 1.52 6.80
C GLN A 95 0.92 1.26 7.44
N ALA A 96 1.15 1.71 8.68
CA ALA A 96 2.43 1.56 9.37
C ALA A 96 2.80 0.08 9.55
N ALA A 97 3.94 -0.31 8.99
CA ALA A 97 4.50 -1.65 9.11
C ALA A 97 5.94 -1.68 8.56
N LEU A 98 6.73 -2.64 8.97
CA LEU A 98 7.96 -3.02 8.26
C LEU A 98 7.59 -3.95 7.10
N ALA A 99 7.58 -3.43 5.86
CA ALA A 99 7.05 -4.10 4.69
C ALA A 99 8.17 -4.67 3.79
N SER A 100 8.83 -5.75 4.24
CA SER A 100 9.87 -6.41 3.44
C SER A 100 10.03 -7.86 3.85
N VAL A 101 9.89 -8.78 2.88
CA VAL A 101 10.18 -10.21 3.10
C VAL A 101 11.64 -10.43 3.48
N PRO A 102 12.66 -9.93 2.71
CA PRO A 102 14.06 -10.09 3.08
C PRO A 102 14.39 -9.52 4.47
N ARG A 103 13.96 -8.30 4.78
CA ARG A 103 14.14 -7.70 6.12
C ARG A 103 13.57 -8.58 7.22
N SER A 104 12.39 -9.16 7.01
CA SER A 104 11.76 -10.00 8.01
C SER A 104 12.51 -11.31 8.28
N ILE A 105 13.29 -11.80 7.31
CA ILE A 105 14.18 -12.95 7.45
C ILE A 105 15.43 -12.54 8.23
N GLU A 106 15.99 -11.36 7.97
CA GLU A 106 17.18 -10.83 8.64
C GLU A 106 16.87 -10.42 10.09
N ASP A 107 15.73 -9.75 10.32
CA ASP A 107 15.30 -9.30 11.64
C ASP A 107 13.80 -9.59 11.88
N PRO A 108 13.46 -10.85 12.22
CA PRO A 108 12.08 -11.25 12.49
C PRO A 108 11.53 -10.62 13.78
N ILE A 109 12.39 -10.30 14.75
CA ILE A 109 11.96 -9.72 16.03
C ILE A 109 11.45 -8.29 15.81
N ALA A 110 12.25 -7.41 15.20
CA ALA A 110 11.82 -6.04 14.91
C ALA A 110 10.58 -6.02 13.99
N THR A 111 10.51 -6.95 13.02
CA THR A 111 9.35 -7.11 12.15
C THR A 111 8.10 -7.50 12.96
N SER A 112 8.21 -8.44 13.90
CA SER A 112 7.10 -8.85 14.77
C SER A 112 6.66 -7.71 15.69
N GLN A 113 7.59 -7.05 16.37
CA GLN A 113 7.28 -5.92 17.26
C GLN A 113 6.54 -4.79 16.52
N SER A 114 6.97 -4.46 15.30
CA SER A 114 6.30 -3.43 14.53
C SER A 114 4.95 -3.89 14.00
N ASN A 115 4.89 -5.08 13.39
CA ASN A 115 3.74 -5.50 12.61
C ASN A 115 2.67 -6.22 13.44
N ILE A 116 3.03 -6.87 14.55
CA ILE A 116 2.08 -7.55 15.46
C ILE A 116 1.78 -6.68 16.66
N ASP A 117 2.80 -6.34 17.48
CA ASP A 117 2.56 -5.55 18.69
C ASP A 117 2.06 -4.14 18.33
N GLY A 118 2.66 -3.50 17.30
CA GLY A 118 2.21 -2.21 16.79
C GLY A 118 0.80 -2.24 16.24
N PHE A 119 0.43 -3.28 15.51
CA PHE A 119 -0.95 -3.48 15.05
C PHE A 119 -1.93 -3.64 16.22
N LEU A 120 -1.57 -4.48 17.20
CA LEU A 120 -2.38 -4.71 18.39
C LEU A 120 -2.60 -3.43 19.19
N ASN A 121 -1.57 -2.61 19.38
CA ASN A 121 -1.69 -1.30 20.01
C ASN A 121 -2.66 -0.39 19.26
N MET A 122 -2.53 -0.33 17.92
CA MET A 122 -3.39 0.51 17.11
C MET A 122 -4.86 0.07 17.12
N ILE A 123 -5.13 -1.24 17.01
CA ILE A 123 -6.52 -1.73 17.01
C ILE A 123 -7.17 -1.59 18.40
N VAL A 124 -6.39 -1.73 19.49
CA VAL A 124 -6.83 -1.44 20.86
C VAL A 124 -7.16 0.04 21.02
N ALA A 125 -6.26 0.94 20.58
CA ALA A 125 -6.49 2.38 20.64
C ALA A 125 -7.72 2.80 19.82
N ALA A 126 -7.92 2.22 18.63
CA ALA A 126 -9.08 2.46 17.77
C ALA A 126 -10.39 2.02 18.43
N ARG A 127 -10.40 0.82 19.05
CA ARG A 127 -11.54 0.33 19.82
C ARG A 127 -11.88 1.25 20.99
N ASP A 128 -10.87 1.62 21.79
CA ASP A 128 -11.05 2.43 23.00
C ASP A 128 -11.56 3.85 22.66
N ALA A 129 -11.18 4.38 21.50
CA ALA A 129 -11.68 5.66 20.98
C ALA A 129 -13.06 5.57 20.31
N GLY A 130 -13.66 4.40 20.18
CA GLY A 130 -15.00 4.21 19.59
C GLY A 130 -15.07 4.56 18.11
N MET A 131 -14.02 4.29 17.35
CA MET A 131 -13.96 4.64 15.92
C MET A 131 -14.98 3.90 15.09
N LYS A 132 -15.46 4.57 14.03
CA LYS A 132 -16.44 3.98 13.12
C LYS A 132 -15.84 2.80 12.34
N ARG A 133 -14.58 2.93 11.83
CA ARG A 133 -13.97 1.89 11.01
C ARG A 133 -12.45 1.87 11.11
N PHE A 134 -11.92 0.65 11.13
CA PHE A 134 -10.48 0.36 11.09
C PHE A 134 -10.14 -0.38 9.80
N VAL A 135 -9.49 0.32 8.84
CA VAL A 135 -8.99 -0.28 7.59
C VAL A 135 -7.49 -0.50 7.75
N TYR A 136 -7.00 -1.69 7.39
CA TYR A 136 -5.59 -2.02 7.57
C TYR A 136 -4.96 -2.66 6.33
N ALA A 137 -3.66 -2.42 6.17
CA ALA A 137 -2.84 -2.98 5.13
C ALA A 137 -2.57 -4.47 5.39
N GLY A 138 -3.27 -5.35 4.68
CA GLY A 138 -2.93 -6.75 4.48
C GLY A 138 -1.88 -6.92 3.38
N SER A 139 -1.59 -8.17 3.01
CA SER A 139 -0.59 -8.47 1.97
C SER A 139 -0.92 -9.75 1.22
N SER A 140 -0.67 -9.77 -0.09
CA SER A 140 -0.72 -11.01 -0.89
C SER A 140 0.31 -12.07 -0.46
N ALA A 141 1.32 -11.68 0.33
CA ALA A 141 2.29 -12.62 0.92
C ALA A 141 1.62 -13.65 1.86
N THR A 142 0.44 -13.33 2.40
CA THR A 142 -0.34 -14.25 3.27
C THR A 142 -0.80 -15.50 2.55
N TYR A 143 -0.91 -15.49 1.21
CA TYR A 143 -1.25 -16.69 0.42
C TYR A 143 -0.16 -17.77 0.46
N GLY A 144 1.09 -17.39 0.76
CA GLY A 144 2.20 -18.31 0.91
C GLY A 144 2.37 -19.24 -0.29
N ASP A 145 2.44 -20.56 -0.02
CA ASP A 145 2.64 -21.62 -1.01
C ASP A 145 1.37 -22.09 -1.74
N HIS A 146 0.22 -21.44 -1.53
CA HIS A 146 -1.02 -21.83 -2.22
C HIS A 146 -0.82 -21.83 -3.75
N PRO A 147 -1.06 -22.95 -4.47
CA PRO A 147 -0.66 -23.06 -5.87
C PRO A 147 -1.63 -22.42 -6.87
N GLU A 148 -2.92 -22.35 -6.53
CA GLU A 148 -3.96 -21.94 -7.48
C GLU A 148 -3.90 -20.45 -7.84
N LEU A 149 -4.28 -20.14 -9.06
CA LEU A 149 -4.48 -18.79 -9.59
C LEU A 149 -5.85 -18.71 -10.27
N PRO A 150 -6.54 -17.57 -10.16
CA PRO A 150 -6.21 -16.39 -9.36
C PRO A 150 -6.32 -16.67 -7.85
N LYS A 151 -5.59 -15.89 -7.03
CA LYS A 151 -5.65 -15.98 -5.56
C LYS A 151 -7.01 -15.48 -5.07
N ARG A 152 -7.68 -16.27 -4.25
CA ARG A 152 -8.99 -15.96 -3.65
C ARG A 152 -8.84 -15.86 -2.15
N GLU A 153 -9.59 -14.93 -1.53
CA GLU A 153 -9.43 -14.59 -0.11
C GLU A 153 -9.80 -15.75 0.83
N ASP A 154 -10.62 -16.67 0.39
CA ASP A 154 -11.05 -17.87 1.13
C ASP A 154 -10.09 -19.08 1.01
N LYS A 155 -9.05 -18.97 0.16
CA LYS A 155 -8.08 -20.06 -0.07
C LYS A 155 -6.68 -19.62 0.33
N MET A 156 -6.18 -20.20 1.42
CA MET A 156 -4.86 -19.85 1.98
C MET A 156 -3.93 -21.06 1.92
N GLY A 157 -2.64 -20.80 1.71
CA GLY A 157 -1.56 -21.74 1.93
C GLY A 157 -0.80 -21.48 3.22
N HIS A 158 0.44 -21.96 3.30
CA HIS A 158 1.31 -21.71 4.44
C HIS A 158 2.16 -20.47 4.18
N PRO A 159 2.19 -19.45 5.09
CA PRO A 159 3.07 -18.30 4.97
C PRO A 159 4.55 -18.71 4.80
N LEU A 160 5.25 -18.10 3.85
CA LEU A 160 6.64 -18.44 3.50
C LEU A 160 7.69 -17.51 4.11
N SER A 161 7.28 -16.54 4.93
CA SER A 161 8.20 -15.60 5.57
C SER A 161 7.64 -15.06 6.88
N PRO A 162 8.51 -14.58 7.82
CA PRO A 162 8.05 -13.90 9.02
C PRO A 162 7.13 -12.71 8.70
N TYR A 163 7.40 -11.93 7.66
CA TYR A 163 6.51 -10.86 7.21
C TYR A 163 5.10 -11.38 6.87
N ALA A 164 5.00 -12.46 6.11
CA ALA A 164 3.71 -13.06 5.75
C ALA A 164 2.94 -13.53 6.99
N VAL A 165 3.64 -14.14 7.96
CA VAL A 165 3.06 -14.53 9.26
C VAL A 165 2.51 -13.30 9.98
N THR A 166 3.27 -12.20 10.09
CA THR A 166 2.79 -10.99 10.79
C THR A 166 1.54 -10.42 10.15
N LYS A 167 1.46 -10.40 8.82
CA LYS A 167 0.27 -9.91 8.11
C LYS A 167 -0.94 -10.82 8.29
N TYR A 168 -0.74 -12.12 8.35
CA TYR A 168 -1.82 -13.07 8.63
C TYR A 168 -2.33 -12.95 10.08
N VAL A 169 -1.43 -12.76 11.05
CA VAL A 169 -1.79 -12.49 12.44
C VAL A 169 -2.67 -11.24 12.58
N ASN A 170 -2.40 -10.18 11.80
CA ASN A 170 -3.24 -8.97 11.79
C ASN A 170 -4.68 -9.28 11.38
N GLU A 171 -4.89 -10.15 10.37
CA GLU A 171 -6.21 -10.57 9.94
C GLU A 171 -6.95 -11.35 11.06
N LEU A 172 -6.25 -12.24 11.77
CA LEU A 172 -6.80 -12.98 12.91
C LEU A 172 -7.21 -12.05 14.05
N TYR A 173 -6.37 -11.07 14.41
CA TYR A 173 -6.72 -10.07 15.42
C TYR A 173 -7.93 -9.24 15.00
N ALA A 174 -7.97 -8.76 13.75
CA ALA A 174 -9.09 -7.97 13.26
C ALA A 174 -10.42 -8.74 13.32
N ASP A 175 -10.43 -10.03 12.94
CA ASP A 175 -11.61 -10.90 13.06
C ASP A 175 -12.06 -11.09 14.51
N VAL A 176 -11.12 -11.35 15.44
CA VAL A 176 -11.44 -11.47 16.87
C VAL A 176 -11.98 -10.16 17.43
N PHE A 177 -11.37 -9.01 17.09
CA PHE A 177 -11.82 -7.70 17.57
C PHE A 177 -13.22 -7.35 17.05
N ALA A 178 -13.53 -7.72 15.81
CA ALA A 178 -14.87 -7.55 15.25
C ALA A 178 -15.92 -8.37 16.03
N ARG A 179 -15.64 -9.65 16.26
CA ARG A 179 -16.57 -10.56 16.95
C ARG A 179 -16.72 -10.29 18.45
N THR A 180 -15.61 -9.91 19.11
CA THR A 180 -15.59 -9.75 20.57
C THR A 180 -15.96 -8.34 21.02
N TYR A 181 -15.53 -7.32 20.28
CA TYR A 181 -15.70 -5.91 20.67
C TYR A 181 -16.60 -5.11 19.73
N GLY A 182 -17.08 -5.70 18.63
CA GLY A 182 -17.93 -5.01 17.67
C GLY A 182 -17.21 -3.95 16.82
N LEU A 183 -15.86 -3.95 16.78
CA LEU A 183 -15.10 -3.01 15.96
C LEU A 183 -15.22 -3.39 14.49
N GLU A 184 -15.70 -2.47 13.65
CA GLU A 184 -15.78 -2.69 12.21
C GLU A 184 -14.38 -2.63 11.58
N CYS A 185 -13.87 -3.78 11.12
CA CYS A 185 -12.55 -3.92 10.51
C CYS A 185 -12.63 -4.33 9.04
N ILE A 186 -11.76 -3.78 8.19
CA ILE A 186 -11.58 -4.24 6.80
C ILE A 186 -10.11 -4.37 6.49
N GLY A 187 -9.69 -5.55 6.03
CA GLY A 187 -8.32 -5.83 5.60
C GLY A 187 -8.18 -5.71 4.09
N LEU A 188 -7.09 -5.09 3.62
CA LEU A 188 -6.79 -4.94 2.19
C LEU A 188 -5.49 -5.67 1.87
N ARG A 189 -5.58 -6.86 1.25
CA ARG A 189 -4.41 -7.62 0.76
C ARG A 189 -3.88 -6.99 -0.51
N TYR A 190 -2.88 -6.13 -0.38
CA TYR A 190 -2.25 -5.47 -1.53
C TYR A 190 -1.41 -6.44 -2.35
N PHE A 191 -1.55 -6.31 -3.68
CA PHE A 191 -0.73 -6.98 -4.69
C PHE A 191 0.18 -5.95 -5.36
N ASN A 192 1.48 -6.07 -5.16
CA ASN A 192 2.55 -5.31 -5.84
C ASN A 192 2.19 -3.85 -6.16
N VAL A 193 1.80 -3.09 -5.13
CA VAL A 193 1.47 -1.66 -5.31
C VAL A 193 2.70 -0.91 -5.78
N PHE A 194 2.53 -0.03 -6.76
CA PHE A 194 3.58 0.83 -7.31
C PHE A 194 3.07 2.25 -7.58
N GLY A 195 3.98 3.21 -7.63
CA GLY A 195 3.61 4.59 -7.94
C GLY A 195 4.57 5.62 -7.37
N ARG A 196 4.15 6.87 -7.41
CA ARG A 196 4.91 8.02 -6.89
C ARG A 196 5.20 7.87 -5.39
N ARG A 197 6.34 8.37 -4.94
CA ARG A 197 6.85 8.30 -3.55
C ARG A 197 7.26 6.89 -3.10
N GLN A 198 7.37 5.94 -4.02
CA GLN A 198 8.01 4.66 -3.73
C GLN A 198 9.53 4.81 -3.87
N ASP A 199 10.27 4.51 -2.80
CA ASP A 199 11.72 4.75 -2.74
C ASP A 199 12.49 3.75 -3.63
N PRO A 200 13.32 4.22 -4.59
CA PRO A 200 14.19 3.37 -5.39
C PRO A 200 15.45 2.92 -4.64
N ASN A 201 15.88 3.65 -3.59
CA ASN A 201 17.18 3.51 -2.94
C ASN A 201 17.16 2.65 -1.67
N GLY A 202 15.99 2.21 -1.24
CA GLY A 202 15.88 1.33 -0.06
C GLY A 202 16.61 0.00 -0.29
N ALA A 203 17.27 -0.54 0.74
CA ALA A 203 17.97 -1.85 0.66
C ALA A 203 17.07 -2.98 0.13
N TYR A 204 15.76 -2.83 0.29
CA TYR A 204 14.72 -3.78 -0.15
C TYR A 204 13.76 -3.14 -1.15
N ALA A 205 14.23 -2.18 -1.94
CA ALA A 205 13.39 -1.48 -2.91
C ALA A 205 12.75 -2.44 -3.92
N ALA A 206 11.49 -2.18 -4.27
CA ALA A 206 10.74 -2.96 -5.24
C ALA A 206 11.31 -2.82 -6.66
N VAL A 207 10.94 -3.73 -7.55
CA VAL A 207 11.47 -3.78 -8.91
C VAL A 207 11.18 -2.51 -9.71
N ILE A 208 9.96 -1.97 -9.63
CA ILE A 208 9.55 -0.80 -10.44
C ILE A 208 10.37 0.46 -10.10
N PRO A 209 10.44 0.96 -8.86
CA PRO A 209 11.22 2.16 -8.58
C PRO A 209 12.71 1.98 -8.89
N ARG A 210 13.27 0.78 -8.65
CA ARG A 210 14.67 0.47 -9.00
C ARG A 210 14.92 0.55 -10.49
N TRP A 211 14.05 -0.03 -11.32
CA TRP A 211 14.22 -0.01 -12.77
C TRP A 211 13.99 1.39 -13.36
N ILE A 212 13.02 2.16 -12.83
CA ILE A 212 12.87 3.58 -13.23
C ILE A 212 14.17 4.34 -12.94
N ASP A 213 14.72 4.18 -11.73
CA ASP A 213 16.00 4.82 -11.38
C ASP A 213 17.15 4.36 -12.29
N SER A 214 17.24 3.06 -12.59
CA SER A 214 18.24 2.51 -13.54
C SER A 214 18.13 3.17 -14.91
N PHE A 215 16.95 3.27 -15.49
CA PHE A 215 16.74 3.91 -16.79
C PHE A 215 17.04 5.41 -16.76
N LEU A 216 16.66 6.12 -15.69
CA LEU A 216 16.97 7.54 -15.53
C LEU A 216 18.46 7.80 -15.40
N ASN A 217 19.23 6.86 -14.84
CA ASN A 217 20.68 6.93 -14.72
C ASN A 217 21.43 6.25 -15.87
N LEU A 218 20.73 5.73 -16.90
CA LEU A 218 21.29 5.00 -18.04
C LEU A 218 22.11 3.77 -17.60
N VAL A 219 21.63 3.07 -16.57
CA VAL A 219 22.21 1.83 -16.04
C VAL A 219 21.33 0.65 -16.44
N GLU A 220 21.96 -0.44 -16.83
CA GLU A 220 21.26 -1.68 -17.22
C GLU A 220 20.51 -2.30 -16.02
N PRO A 221 19.16 -2.46 -16.11
CA PRO A 221 18.42 -3.12 -15.05
C PRO A 221 18.62 -4.64 -15.07
N THR A 222 18.65 -5.26 -13.90
CA THR A 222 18.76 -6.72 -13.77
C THR A 222 17.40 -7.38 -13.72
N ILE A 223 17.13 -8.31 -14.64
CA ILE A 223 16.00 -9.24 -14.63
C ILE A 223 16.46 -10.57 -14.02
N HIS A 224 15.86 -10.99 -12.91
CA HIS A 224 16.17 -12.27 -12.29
C HIS A 224 15.40 -13.41 -12.97
N GLY A 225 16.14 -14.45 -13.42
CA GLY A 225 15.62 -15.59 -14.19
C GLY A 225 15.43 -15.24 -15.67
N ASP A 226 14.43 -15.83 -16.29
CA ASP A 226 14.10 -15.70 -17.72
C ASP A 226 13.18 -14.51 -18.06
N GLY A 227 12.79 -13.73 -17.05
CA GLY A 227 11.86 -12.61 -17.21
C GLY A 227 10.37 -12.98 -17.34
N GLU A 228 10.03 -14.30 -17.32
CA GLU A 228 8.64 -14.77 -17.41
C GLU A 228 7.93 -14.85 -16.05
N THR A 229 8.63 -14.57 -14.97
CA THR A 229 8.01 -14.32 -13.67
C THR A 229 6.99 -13.19 -13.79
N SER A 230 5.74 -13.41 -13.34
CA SER A 230 4.68 -12.43 -13.51
C SER A 230 4.02 -12.01 -12.21
N ARG A 231 3.59 -10.76 -12.16
CA ARG A 231 2.91 -10.14 -11.00
C ARG A 231 1.65 -9.41 -11.44
N ASP A 232 0.70 -9.32 -10.53
CA ASP A 232 -0.42 -8.41 -10.62
C ASP A 232 0.01 -7.09 -9.97
N PHE A 233 0.29 -6.08 -10.79
CA PHE A 233 0.75 -4.76 -10.34
C PHE A 233 -0.45 -3.83 -10.16
N CYS A 234 -0.55 -3.22 -8.98
CA CYS A 234 -1.62 -2.31 -8.61
C CYS A 234 -1.08 -0.87 -8.55
N TYR A 235 -1.55 0.02 -9.42
CA TYR A 235 -1.16 1.42 -9.32
C TYR A 235 -1.67 2.06 -8.03
N ILE A 236 -0.89 2.95 -7.46
CA ILE A 236 -1.15 3.55 -6.13
C ILE A 236 -2.54 4.20 -6.03
N THR A 237 -3.04 4.85 -7.06
CA THR A 237 -4.38 5.45 -7.05
C THR A 237 -5.47 4.40 -6.85
N ASN A 238 -5.36 3.22 -7.48
CA ASN A 238 -6.31 2.13 -7.26
C ASN A 238 -6.30 1.67 -5.79
N ALA A 239 -5.11 1.59 -5.16
CA ALA A 239 -5.00 1.22 -3.74
C ALA A 239 -5.57 2.30 -2.81
N VAL A 240 -5.36 3.58 -3.12
CA VAL A 240 -5.94 4.72 -2.39
C VAL A 240 -7.46 4.66 -2.45
N GLU A 241 -8.04 4.50 -3.64
CA GLU A 241 -9.49 4.38 -3.83
C GLU A 241 -10.07 3.21 -3.03
N ALA A 242 -9.40 2.04 -3.03
CA ALA A 242 -9.83 0.88 -2.24
C ALA A 242 -9.89 1.18 -0.73
N ASN A 243 -8.92 1.93 -0.19
CA ASN A 243 -8.92 2.34 1.22
C ASN A 243 -10.12 3.25 1.53
N LEU A 244 -10.39 4.23 0.67
CA LEU A 244 -11.49 5.17 0.88
C LEU A 244 -12.86 4.48 0.77
N LEU A 245 -13.03 3.58 -0.20
CA LEU A 245 -14.22 2.74 -0.34
C LEU A 245 -14.42 1.84 0.89
N ALA A 246 -13.38 1.15 1.35
CA ALA A 246 -13.43 0.29 2.53
C ALA A 246 -13.81 1.06 3.80
N ALA A 247 -13.19 2.23 4.02
CA ALA A 247 -13.46 3.04 5.20
C ALA A 247 -14.90 3.60 5.23
N THR A 248 -15.49 3.86 4.08
CA THR A 248 -16.74 4.61 3.97
C THR A 248 -17.94 3.80 3.47
N THR A 249 -17.75 2.50 3.19
CA THR A 249 -18.87 1.65 2.77
C THR A 249 -19.98 1.62 3.81
N ASP A 250 -21.22 1.70 3.36
CA ASP A 250 -22.41 1.49 4.18
C ASP A 250 -23.01 0.08 3.95
N ASN A 251 -22.35 -0.76 3.11
CA ASN A 251 -22.75 -2.14 2.91
C ASN A 251 -22.30 -3.00 4.11
N ALA A 252 -23.26 -3.44 4.91
CA ALA A 252 -22.99 -4.29 6.09
C ALA A 252 -22.31 -5.62 5.72
N GLU A 253 -22.58 -6.17 4.53
CA GLU A 253 -21.94 -7.40 4.06
C GLU A 253 -20.47 -7.22 3.73
N ALA A 254 -20.01 -5.98 3.52
CA ALA A 254 -18.60 -5.68 3.26
C ALA A 254 -17.76 -5.65 4.55
N LEU A 255 -18.38 -5.57 5.72
CA LEU A 255 -17.67 -5.38 6.98
C LEU A 255 -16.99 -6.67 7.45
N ASN A 256 -15.92 -6.50 8.22
CA ASN A 256 -15.19 -7.60 8.89
C ASN A 256 -14.69 -8.67 7.93
N LYS A 257 -14.24 -8.24 6.76
CA LYS A 257 -13.70 -9.09 5.70
C LYS A 257 -12.35 -8.59 5.21
N VAL A 258 -11.67 -9.47 4.49
CA VAL A 258 -10.43 -9.18 3.79
C VAL A 258 -10.71 -9.15 2.29
N TYR A 259 -10.01 -8.26 1.57
CA TYR A 259 -10.18 -8.04 0.14
C TYR A 259 -8.84 -8.02 -0.60
N ASN A 260 -8.79 -8.67 -1.75
CA ASN A 260 -7.68 -8.52 -2.68
C ASN A 260 -7.75 -7.15 -3.37
N ILE A 261 -6.64 -6.41 -3.30
CA ILE A 261 -6.50 -5.11 -3.97
C ILE A 261 -5.36 -5.20 -4.99
N ALA A 262 -5.76 -5.25 -6.23
CA ALA A 262 -4.94 -5.46 -7.41
C ALA A 262 -5.63 -4.85 -8.64
N TYR A 263 -5.02 -4.94 -9.80
CA TYR A 263 -5.68 -4.61 -11.07
C TYR A 263 -6.50 -5.80 -11.61
N GLY A 264 -6.09 -7.03 -11.32
CA GLY A 264 -6.72 -8.27 -11.78
C GLY A 264 -6.14 -8.77 -13.12
N SER A 265 -4.91 -8.38 -13.45
CA SER A 265 -4.19 -8.91 -14.61
C SER A 265 -2.70 -9.10 -14.30
N ARG A 266 -2.04 -9.97 -15.09
CA ARG A 266 -0.62 -10.27 -14.90
C ARG A 266 0.24 -9.54 -15.92
N THR A 267 1.41 -9.07 -15.47
CA THR A 267 2.47 -8.54 -16.31
C THR A 267 3.76 -9.30 -16.00
N THR A 268 4.46 -9.81 -17.01
CA THR A 268 5.78 -10.45 -16.84
C THR A 268 6.85 -9.40 -16.60
N LEU A 269 8.01 -9.81 -16.07
CA LEU A 269 9.14 -8.89 -15.91
C LEU A 269 9.66 -8.38 -17.25
N ASN A 270 9.62 -9.22 -18.31
CA ASN A 270 9.97 -8.80 -19.67
C ASN A 270 9.01 -7.71 -20.18
N GLN A 271 7.71 -7.89 -20.00
CA GLN A 271 6.71 -6.87 -20.36
C GLN A 271 6.88 -5.59 -19.54
N LEU A 272 7.09 -5.71 -18.23
CA LEU A 272 7.31 -4.58 -17.34
C LEU A 272 8.53 -3.76 -17.75
N TYR A 273 9.64 -4.46 -18.07
CA TYR A 273 10.85 -3.84 -18.58
C TYR A 273 10.58 -3.00 -19.83
N GLN A 274 9.85 -3.56 -20.81
CA GLN A 274 9.50 -2.84 -22.04
C GLN A 274 8.64 -1.60 -21.75
N ILE A 275 7.64 -1.73 -20.88
CA ILE A 275 6.77 -0.61 -20.48
C ILE A 275 7.60 0.53 -19.87
N ILE A 276 8.48 0.22 -18.91
CA ILE A 276 9.33 1.25 -18.26
C ILE A 276 10.27 1.89 -19.28
N ARG A 277 10.93 1.09 -20.13
CA ARG A 277 11.83 1.59 -21.18
C ARG A 277 11.12 2.54 -22.13
N GLU A 278 9.95 2.15 -22.64
CA GLU A 278 9.14 2.97 -23.55
C GLU A 278 8.74 4.29 -22.90
N GLU A 279 8.22 4.26 -21.68
CA GLU A 279 7.73 5.44 -20.98
C GLU A 279 8.87 6.40 -20.57
N VAL A 280 10.01 5.88 -20.08
CA VAL A 280 11.18 6.73 -19.75
C VAL A 280 11.78 7.34 -21.02
N SER A 281 11.82 6.58 -22.13
CA SER A 281 12.39 7.06 -23.40
C SER A 281 11.66 8.27 -24.00
N GLN A 282 10.43 8.54 -23.60
CA GLN A 282 9.71 9.76 -24.01
C GLN A 282 10.35 11.03 -23.44
N TYR A 283 11.03 10.93 -22.31
CA TYR A 283 11.70 12.04 -21.63
C TYR A 283 13.22 11.99 -21.73
N LYS A 284 13.77 10.78 -21.83
CA LYS A 284 15.21 10.50 -21.94
C LYS A 284 15.45 9.51 -23.09
N PRO A 285 15.60 9.99 -24.34
CA PRO A 285 15.69 9.13 -25.53
C PRO A 285 16.79 8.07 -25.48
N GLU A 286 17.90 8.34 -24.76
CA GLU A 286 19.03 7.42 -24.58
C GLU A 286 18.61 6.14 -23.84
N ALA A 287 17.59 6.20 -23.01
CA ALA A 287 17.06 5.03 -22.29
C ALA A 287 16.55 3.93 -23.24
N LYS A 288 16.23 4.28 -24.51
CA LYS A 288 15.75 3.33 -25.52
C LYS A 288 16.78 2.26 -25.87
N THR A 289 18.08 2.54 -25.71
CA THR A 289 19.19 1.65 -26.06
C THR A 289 19.65 0.77 -24.90
N ILE A 290 19.11 0.98 -23.71
CA ILE A 290 19.46 0.19 -22.53
C ILE A 290 18.86 -1.20 -22.67
N GLU A 291 19.69 -2.23 -22.52
CA GLU A 291 19.28 -3.64 -22.52
C GLU A 291 19.37 -4.22 -21.09
N PRO A 292 18.55 -5.24 -20.75
CA PRO A 292 18.58 -5.81 -19.42
C PRO A 292 19.72 -6.82 -19.25
N ILE A 293 20.23 -6.96 -18.04
CA ILE A 293 21.11 -8.06 -17.65
C ILE A 293 20.24 -9.17 -17.03
N TYR A 294 20.33 -10.39 -17.55
CA TYR A 294 19.63 -11.53 -16.97
C TYR A 294 20.49 -12.20 -15.89
N GLY A 295 19.99 -12.20 -14.65
CA GLY A 295 20.63 -12.83 -13.49
C GLY A 295 20.03 -14.19 -13.14
N LEU A 296 20.55 -14.83 -12.10
CA LEU A 296 20.00 -16.09 -11.59
C LEU A 296 18.61 -15.89 -11.01
N PHE A 297 17.79 -16.96 -11.00
CA PHE A 297 16.52 -16.97 -10.29
C PHE A 297 16.72 -16.67 -8.80
N ARG A 298 15.86 -15.86 -8.23
CA ARG A 298 15.86 -15.64 -6.78
C ARG A 298 15.28 -16.85 -6.07
N GLN A 299 15.98 -17.33 -5.06
CA GLN A 299 15.50 -18.42 -4.21
C GLN A 299 14.23 -17.99 -3.46
N GLY A 300 13.21 -18.85 -3.49
CA GLY A 300 11.94 -18.59 -2.79
C GLY A 300 11.00 -17.59 -3.50
N ASP A 301 11.34 -17.10 -4.70
CA ASP A 301 10.46 -16.21 -5.45
C ASP A 301 9.27 -16.99 -6.06
N ILE A 302 8.06 -16.47 -5.86
CA ILE A 302 6.84 -17.02 -6.44
C ILE A 302 6.83 -16.74 -7.94
N ARG A 303 6.66 -17.78 -8.78
CA ARG A 303 6.72 -17.64 -10.24
C ARG A 303 5.62 -16.71 -10.79
N HIS A 304 4.37 -16.89 -10.34
CA HIS A 304 3.22 -16.14 -10.84
C HIS A 304 2.31 -15.69 -9.70
N SER A 305 1.78 -14.46 -9.81
CA SER A 305 0.81 -13.92 -8.87
C SER A 305 -0.30 -13.19 -9.64
N LEU A 306 -1.55 -13.55 -9.35
CA LEU A 306 -2.77 -12.97 -9.93
C LEU A 306 -3.85 -12.95 -8.85
N ALA A 307 -4.53 -11.84 -8.68
CA ALA A 307 -5.64 -11.70 -7.73
C ALA A 307 -7.00 -11.98 -8.41
N ASP A 308 -7.89 -12.64 -7.70
CA ASP A 308 -9.33 -12.50 -7.93
C ASP A 308 -9.80 -11.27 -7.14
N ILE A 309 -10.31 -10.26 -7.82
CA ILE A 309 -10.81 -9.00 -7.22
C ILE A 309 -12.34 -8.93 -7.21
N SER A 310 -13.03 -10.03 -7.51
CA SER A 310 -14.50 -10.07 -7.62
C SER A 310 -15.17 -9.65 -6.31
N ARG A 311 -14.69 -10.13 -5.17
CA ARG A 311 -15.21 -9.74 -3.85
C ARG A 311 -15.12 -8.24 -3.59
N ALA A 312 -14.00 -7.62 -3.92
CA ALA A 312 -13.82 -6.16 -3.77
C ALA A 312 -14.75 -5.38 -4.72
N LYS A 313 -14.93 -5.86 -5.95
CA LYS A 313 -15.87 -5.27 -6.91
C LYS A 313 -17.31 -5.33 -6.41
N GLU A 314 -17.75 -6.50 -5.97
CA GLU A 314 -19.15 -6.73 -5.56
C GLU A 314 -19.51 -6.02 -4.27
N LEU A 315 -18.65 -6.09 -3.24
CA LEU A 315 -19.01 -5.64 -1.90
C LEU A 315 -18.54 -4.21 -1.60
N LEU A 316 -17.39 -3.78 -2.13
CA LEU A 316 -16.85 -2.42 -1.94
C LEU A 316 -17.11 -1.49 -3.12
N GLY A 317 -17.49 -2.04 -4.29
CA GLY A 317 -17.58 -1.27 -5.54
C GLY A 317 -16.22 -0.85 -6.08
N TYR A 318 -15.18 -1.61 -5.74
CA TYR A 318 -13.81 -1.39 -6.22
C TYR A 318 -13.72 -1.65 -7.73
N ASP A 319 -13.31 -0.65 -8.49
CA ASP A 319 -13.18 -0.73 -9.95
C ASP A 319 -11.88 -0.03 -10.38
N PRO A 320 -10.72 -0.75 -10.35
CA PRO A 320 -9.42 -0.16 -10.64
C PRO A 320 -9.36 0.40 -12.05
N LYS A 321 -9.03 1.69 -12.18
CA LYS A 321 -9.05 2.43 -13.46
C LYS A 321 -7.70 2.41 -14.17
N PHE A 322 -6.62 2.29 -13.42
CA PHE A 322 -5.27 2.38 -13.96
C PHE A 322 -4.66 0.99 -14.12
N ASP A 323 -4.41 0.57 -15.35
CA ASP A 323 -3.56 -0.58 -15.63
C ASP A 323 -2.08 -0.27 -15.37
N VAL A 324 -1.19 -1.27 -15.58
CA VAL A 324 0.24 -1.09 -15.32
C VAL A 324 0.86 -0.04 -16.23
N LYS A 325 0.43 0.08 -17.49
CA LYS A 325 0.98 1.04 -18.45
C LYS A 325 0.55 2.47 -18.10
N GLN A 326 -0.74 2.68 -17.86
CA GLN A 326 -1.28 3.97 -17.44
C GLN A 326 -0.67 4.45 -16.12
N GLY A 327 -0.60 3.56 -15.12
CA GLY A 327 0.03 3.88 -13.83
C GLY A 327 1.52 4.13 -13.93
N MET A 328 2.22 3.47 -14.89
CA MET A 328 3.65 3.71 -15.15
C MET A 328 3.89 5.09 -15.74
N ALA A 329 3.11 5.51 -16.72
CA ALA A 329 3.20 6.85 -17.30
C ALA A 329 3.08 7.94 -16.23
N GLU A 330 2.10 7.83 -15.31
CA GLU A 330 1.93 8.78 -14.21
C GLU A 330 3.07 8.70 -13.18
N SER A 331 3.57 7.50 -12.89
CA SER A 331 4.69 7.32 -11.95
C SER A 331 5.97 7.98 -12.47
N ILE A 332 6.32 7.75 -13.75
CA ILE A 332 7.55 8.25 -14.35
C ILE A 332 7.58 9.77 -14.41
N LYS A 333 6.47 10.43 -14.72
CA LYS A 333 6.35 11.90 -14.65
C LYS A 333 6.79 12.44 -13.27
N TRP A 334 6.37 11.75 -12.20
CA TRP A 334 6.75 12.16 -10.85
C TRP A 334 8.25 11.94 -10.56
N TYR A 335 8.82 10.79 -10.98
CA TYR A 335 10.25 10.51 -10.77
C TYR A 335 11.14 11.50 -11.51
N ILE A 336 10.81 11.84 -12.76
CA ILE A 336 11.58 12.81 -13.57
C ILE A 336 11.57 14.21 -12.94
N ASN A 337 10.45 14.66 -12.41
CA ASN A 337 10.34 15.98 -11.79
C ASN A 337 11.10 16.08 -10.45
N LYS A 338 11.64 14.97 -9.94
CA LYS A 338 12.43 14.91 -8.71
C LYS A 338 13.94 14.77 -8.92
N THR A 339 14.37 14.35 -10.12
CA THR A 339 15.76 14.36 -10.54
C THR A 339 16.13 15.71 -11.12
#